data_76a1146dabdc52850aba58d5e2b4c5c3
#
_entry.id   76a1146dabdc52850aba58d5e2b4c5c3
#
_cell.length_a   1.000
_cell.length_b   1.000
_cell.length_c   1.000
_cell.angle_alpha   90.00
_cell.angle_beta   90.00
_cell.angle_gamma   90.00
#
_symmetry.space_group_name_H-M   'P 1'
#
loop_
_entity.id
_entity.type
_entity.pdbx_description
1 polymer ?
#
loop_
_entity_poly.entity_id
_entity_poly.type
_entity_poly.pdbx_seq_one_letter_code
_entity_poly.pdbx_strand_id
1 'polypeptide(L)'
;MLLSACSGRSTDENAPAKGESLSHEALELKYATQFSVDMYENGIKHIHIEDGYDYILLPQGMDEAEASRLGIDKAVVITESPESIYVAASSAMDLIRELGGLDRVKACSTKAEDYGIEEISKAINSGDIIYAGKYSAPDYELLMGLKTGLAVESTMIYHNPKVKEQLERLGIPVIVERSSYETDPLGRLEWIKLYGLLLGKYDEAFSFFDEQCARVDKLIENIDIKDKKEVAFFSVSPNGYVNVRKPKDYVSAMIEMAGGSYSFSSLKTEEDNALSTVKLNWEDFYKDAVDADILIYNSTIYGGYKKLDDLITPDSPLRDFKAVKEGHVWCTNMNLFQESSKIAVIIEDLYKVINDADADTASYLYKLE
;
A
#
# COMPACT_ATOMS: atom_id res chain seq x y z
N MET A 1 -72.71 -46.30 1.34
CA MET A 1 -72.59 -44.90 0.94
C MET A 1 -71.29 -44.38 1.58
N LEU A 2 -70.23 -44.36 0.76
CA LEU A 2 -68.96 -43.83 1.16
C LEU A 2 -68.73 -42.52 0.44
N LEU A 3 -68.59 -41.45 1.19
CA LEU A 3 -68.20 -40.15 0.70
C LEU A 3 -66.71 -39.99 0.83
N SER A 4 -65.97 -39.92 -0.29
CA SER A 4 -64.57 -39.63 -0.39
C SER A 4 -64.38 -38.12 -0.43
N ALA A 5 -63.66 -37.56 0.53
CA ALA A 5 -63.25 -36.15 0.55
C ALA A 5 -61.86 -36.03 -0.10
N CYS A 6 -61.82 -35.34 -1.25
CA CYS A 6 -60.58 -34.92 -1.87
C CYS A 6 -60.04 -33.68 -1.14
N SER A 7 -58.94 -33.80 -0.48
CA SER A 7 -58.13 -32.70 0.05
C SER A 7 -57.18 -32.23 -1.05
N GLY A 8 -57.51 -31.09 -1.61
CA GLY A 8 -56.63 -30.36 -2.53
C GLY A 8 -55.40 -29.80 -1.80
N ARG A 9 -54.25 -30.26 -2.16
CA ARG A 9 -52.94 -29.72 -1.75
C ARG A 9 -52.60 -28.56 -2.69
N SER A 10 -52.75 -27.35 -2.22
CA SER A 10 -52.19 -26.18 -2.88
C SER A 10 -50.65 -26.28 -2.78
N THR A 11 -50.02 -26.52 -3.90
CA THR A 11 -48.55 -26.32 -4.05
C THR A 11 -48.32 -24.83 -4.14
N ASP A 12 -47.70 -24.25 -3.10
CA ASP A 12 -47.09 -22.94 -3.18
C ASP A 12 -45.88 -23.03 -4.14
N GLU A 13 -46.12 -22.60 -5.38
CA GLU A 13 -45.12 -22.50 -6.45
C GLU A 13 -44.27 -21.19 -6.39
N ASN A 14 -43.99 -20.66 -5.22
CA ASN A 14 -43.16 -19.45 -5.08
C ASN A 14 -42.12 -19.60 -3.96
N ALA A 15 -41.44 -20.75 -3.88
CA ALA A 15 -40.14 -20.79 -3.24
C ALA A 15 -39.10 -20.37 -4.31
N PRO A 16 -38.23 -19.37 -4.03
CA PRO A 16 -37.15 -19.05 -4.97
C PRO A 16 -36.30 -20.31 -5.17
N ALA A 17 -36.09 -20.64 -6.44
CA ALA A 17 -35.16 -21.71 -6.82
C ALA A 17 -33.83 -21.44 -6.09
N LYS A 18 -33.27 -22.48 -5.45
CA LYS A 18 -31.88 -22.44 -4.96
C LYS A 18 -31.02 -22.02 -6.13
N GLY A 19 -30.41 -20.83 -6.01
CA GLY A 19 -29.57 -20.29 -7.07
C GLY A 19 -28.53 -21.30 -7.47
N GLU A 20 -28.38 -21.48 -8.77
CA GLU A 20 -27.20 -22.13 -9.33
C GLU A 20 -25.99 -21.36 -8.77
N SER A 21 -25.09 -22.05 -8.06
CA SER A 21 -23.86 -21.43 -7.58
C SER A 21 -23.06 -21.07 -8.84
N LEU A 22 -22.88 -19.76 -9.06
CA LEU A 22 -22.03 -19.28 -10.16
C LEU A 22 -20.62 -19.87 -9.97
N SER A 23 -20.08 -20.40 -11.05
CA SER A 23 -18.68 -20.85 -11.07
C SER A 23 -17.75 -19.64 -10.91
N HIS A 24 -16.70 -19.78 -10.14
CA HIS A 24 -15.67 -18.76 -9.94
C HIS A 24 -14.29 -19.39 -9.86
N GLU A 25 -13.30 -18.58 -10.15
CA GLU A 25 -11.88 -18.90 -10.00
C GLU A 25 -11.23 -17.85 -9.10
N ALA A 26 -10.38 -18.30 -8.17
CA ALA A 26 -9.62 -17.38 -7.35
C ALA A 26 -8.53 -16.71 -8.21
N LEU A 27 -8.38 -15.39 -8.05
CA LEU A 27 -7.27 -14.67 -8.63
C LEU A 27 -5.95 -15.14 -8.02
N GLU A 28 -5.00 -15.55 -8.87
CA GLU A 28 -3.68 -15.96 -8.39
C GLU A 28 -2.86 -14.72 -7.97
N LEU A 29 -2.58 -14.64 -6.66
CA LEU A 29 -1.68 -13.67 -6.07
C LEU A 29 -0.39 -14.40 -5.66
N LYS A 30 0.77 -13.82 -6.03
CA LYS A 30 2.08 -14.44 -5.77
C LYS A 30 2.64 -14.06 -4.40
N TYR A 31 2.40 -12.83 -3.96
CA TYR A 31 3.03 -12.23 -2.78
C TYR A 31 2.04 -11.52 -1.86
N ALA A 32 0.98 -10.90 -2.41
CA ALA A 32 -0.01 -10.19 -1.62
C ALA A 32 -0.82 -11.13 -0.73
N THR A 33 -1.00 -10.72 0.53
CA THR A 33 -1.69 -11.50 1.57
C THR A 33 -2.83 -10.73 2.22
N GLN A 34 -2.97 -9.44 1.92
CA GLN A 34 -3.94 -8.58 2.58
C GLN A 34 -5.24 -8.41 1.79
N PHE A 35 -5.38 -9.06 0.65
CA PHE A 35 -6.62 -9.18 -0.09
C PHE A 35 -6.69 -10.49 -0.88
N SER A 36 -7.89 -10.90 -1.24
CA SER A 36 -8.14 -11.98 -2.20
C SER A 36 -9.29 -11.61 -3.12
N VAL A 37 -9.39 -12.26 -4.27
CA VAL A 37 -10.44 -11.99 -5.26
C VAL A 37 -10.94 -13.30 -5.86
N ASP A 38 -12.25 -13.52 -5.85
CA ASP A 38 -12.93 -14.55 -6.61
C ASP A 38 -13.55 -13.93 -7.88
N MET A 39 -13.20 -14.46 -9.03
CA MET A 39 -13.64 -14.00 -10.34
C MET A 39 -14.74 -14.90 -10.87
N TYR A 40 -15.96 -14.39 -11.01
CA TYR A 40 -17.11 -15.14 -11.47
C TYR A 40 -17.25 -15.09 -13.01
N GLU A 41 -17.79 -16.16 -13.60
CA GLU A 41 -17.96 -16.27 -15.06
C GLU A 41 -18.80 -15.16 -15.69
N ASN A 42 -19.71 -14.54 -14.92
CA ASN A 42 -20.52 -13.40 -15.36
C ASN A 42 -19.77 -12.05 -15.26
N GLY A 43 -18.48 -12.05 -14.90
CA GLY A 43 -17.65 -10.88 -14.78
C GLY A 43 -17.73 -10.18 -13.42
N ILE A 44 -18.61 -10.59 -12.51
CA ILE A 44 -18.62 -10.10 -11.12
C ILE A 44 -17.33 -10.55 -10.44
N LYS A 45 -16.81 -9.72 -9.53
CA LYS A 45 -15.66 -10.06 -8.71
C LYS A 45 -16.02 -9.87 -7.23
N HIS A 46 -15.73 -10.86 -6.41
CA HIS A 46 -15.81 -10.76 -4.97
C HIS A 46 -14.40 -10.48 -4.44
N ILE A 47 -14.24 -9.37 -3.76
CA ILE A 47 -12.98 -8.92 -3.18
C ILE A 47 -13.13 -9.02 -1.67
N HIS A 48 -12.24 -9.76 -1.04
CA HIS A 48 -12.09 -9.80 0.42
C HIS A 48 -10.84 -9.04 0.83
N ILE A 49 -10.94 -8.16 1.81
CA ILE A 49 -9.81 -7.46 2.43
C ILE A 49 -9.62 -8.01 3.86
N GLU A 50 -8.39 -8.23 4.27
CA GLU A 50 -8.02 -8.82 5.57
C GLU A 50 -8.36 -7.95 6.79
N ASP A 51 -9.15 -6.89 6.62
CA ASP A 51 -9.82 -6.15 7.70
C ASP A 51 -11.25 -6.66 7.98
N GLY A 52 -11.67 -7.72 7.27
CA GLY A 52 -12.96 -8.37 7.40
C GLY A 52 -14.07 -7.74 6.57
N TYR A 53 -13.74 -6.91 5.59
CA TYR A 53 -14.71 -6.33 4.65
C TYR A 53 -14.72 -7.08 3.34
N ASP A 54 -15.93 -7.33 2.84
CA ASP A 54 -16.21 -7.94 1.55
C ASP A 54 -16.81 -6.92 0.59
N TYR A 55 -16.34 -6.95 -0.65
CA TYR A 55 -16.79 -6.07 -1.72
C TYR A 55 -17.23 -6.90 -2.93
N ILE A 56 -18.29 -6.46 -3.59
CA ILE A 56 -18.72 -7.02 -4.87
C ILE A 56 -18.46 -5.95 -5.93
N LEU A 57 -17.52 -6.21 -6.81
CA LEU A 57 -17.21 -5.36 -7.94
C LEU A 57 -18.08 -5.80 -9.12
N LEU A 58 -19.01 -4.94 -9.52
CA LEU A 58 -19.91 -5.17 -10.64
C LEU A 58 -19.32 -4.61 -11.94
N PRO A 59 -19.37 -5.36 -13.03
CA PRO A 59 -19.12 -4.83 -14.37
C PRO A 59 -19.96 -3.59 -14.65
N GLN A 60 -19.43 -2.66 -15.42
CA GLN A 60 -20.14 -1.44 -15.79
C GLN A 60 -21.47 -1.76 -16.49
N GLY A 61 -22.57 -1.17 -16.00
CA GLY A 61 -23.93 -1.36 -16.53
C GLY A 61 -24.65 -2.62 -16.05
N MET A 62 -24.06 -3.41 -15.16
CA MET A 62 -24.75 -4.53 -14.51
C MET A 62 -25.66 -4.02 -13.38
N ASP A 63 -26.84 -4.64 -13.21
CA ASP A 63 -27.78 -4.31 -12.15
C ASP A 63 -27.21 -4.73 -10.77
N GLU A 64 -27.32 -3.86 -9.78
CA GLU A 64 -26.90 -4.17 -8.40
C GLU A 64 -27.63 -5.39 -7.80
N ALA A 65 -28.83 -5.72 -8.28
CA ALA A 65 -29.56 -6.92 -7.88
C ALA A 65 -28.77 -8.21 -8.16
N GLU A 66 -27.87 -8.21 -9.15
CA GLU A 66 -27.01 -9.36 -9.46
C GLU A 66 -26.02 -9.65 -8.33
N ALA A 67 -25.55 -8.62 -7.62
CA ALA A 67 -24.68 -8.79 -6.45
C ALA A 67 -25.34 -9.65 -5.36
N SER A 68 -26.64 -9.46 -5.15
CA SER A 68 -27.42 -10.19 -4.13
C SER A 68 -27.50 -11.70 -4.40
N ARG A 69 -27.31 -12.13 -5.65
CA ARG A 69 -27.35 -13.55 -6.05
C ARG A 69 -26.14 -14.33 -5.54
N LEU A 70 -25.03 -13.66 -5.24
CA LEU A 70 -23.85 -14.31 -4.67
C LEU A 70 -24.07 -14.76 -3.22
N GLY A 71 -25.07 -14.20 -2.53
CA GLY A 71 -25.38 -14.55 -1.14
C GLY A 71 -24.28 -14.17 -0.14
N ILE A 72 -23.43 -13.19 -0.48
CA ILE A 72 -22.37 -12.68 0.39
C ILE A 72 -22.97 -11.61 1.30
N ASP A 73 -23.14 -11.96 2.56
CA ASP A 73 -23.74 -11.08 3.55
C ASP A 73 -22.92 -9.80 3.77
N LYS A 74 -23.59 -8.64 3.73
CA LYS A 74 -23.02 -7.32 4.04
C LYS A 74 -21.90 -6.85 3.10
N ALA A 75 -21.71 -7.50 1.96
CA ALA A 75 -20.73 -7.02 0.99
C ALA A 75 -21.10 -5.63 0.48
N VAL A 76 -20.10 -4.77 0.35
CA VAL A 76 -20.25 -3.43 -0.21
C VAL A 76 -20.18 -3.54 -1.73
N VAL A 77 -21.20 -3.00 -2.42
CA VAL A 77 -21.22 -3.02 -3.90
C VAL A 77 -20.44 -1.83 -4.45
N ILE A 78 -19.55 -2.09 -5.40
CA ILE A 78 -18.77 -1.11 -6.15
C ILE A 78 -19.01 -1.37 -7.64
N THR A 79 -19.23 -0.33 -8.42
CA THR A 79 -19.24 -0.44 -9.90
C THR A 79 -17.82 -0.27 -10.44
N GLU A 80 -17.42 -1.15 -11.36
CA GLU A 80 -16.14 -1.07 -12.06
C GLU A 80 -15.98 0.28 -12.76
N SER A 81 -14.77 0.79 -12.79
CA SER A 81 -14.39 2.07 -13.41
C SER A 81 -15.23 3.26 -12.90
N PRO A 82 -15.28 3.52 -11.59
CA PRO A 82 -16.00 4.66 -11.05
C PRO A 82 -15.47 5.98 -11.66
N GLU A 83 -16.38 6.89 -12.01
CA GLU A 83 -16.02 8.16 -12.66
C GLU A 83 -15.38 9.18 -11.69
N SER A 84 -15.61 9.00 -10.40
CA SER A 84 -15.12 9.89 -9.36
C SER A 84 -14.59 9.08 -8.18
N ILE A 85 -13.29 9.16 -7.94
CA ILE A 85 -12.60 8.49 -6.84
C ILE A 85 -12.03 9.55 -5.90
N TYR A 86 -12.24 9.37 -4.59
CA TYR A 86 -11.51 10.07 -3.54
C TYR A 86 -10.38 9.18 -3.03
N VAL A 87 -9.15 9.70 -3.00
CA VAL A 87 -7.96 8.93 -2.59
C VAL A 87 -7.30 9.60 -1.39
N ALA A 88 -7.33 8.92 -0.25
CA ALA A 88 -6.62 9.32 0.96
C ALA A 88 -5.27 8.61 1.13
N ALA A 89 -5.10 7.43 0.54
CA ALA A 89 -3.86 6.66 0.56
C ALA A 89 -2.91 7.11 -0.56
N SER A 90 -1.77 7.72 -0.22
CA SER A 90 -0.80 8.19 -1.24
C SER A 90 -0.16 7.04 -2.05
N SER A 91 0.00 5.86 -1.44
CA SER A 91 0.44 4.64 -2.13
C SER A 91 -0.54 4.19 -3.21
N ALA A 92 -1.84 4.23 -2.91
CA ALA A 92 -2.90 3.93 -3.88
C ALA A 92 -2.93 4.93 -5.03
N MET A 93 -2.73 6.22 -4.73
CA MET A 93 -2.68 7.28 -5.73
C MET A 93 -1.63 7.00 -6.80
N ASP A 94 -0.45 6.51 -6.40
CA ASP A 94 0.62 6.18 -7.34
C ASP A 94 0.27 4.95 -8.19
N LEU A 95 -0.31 3.91 -7.62
CA LEU A 95 -0.73 2.72 -8.39
C LEU A 95 -1.85 3.06 -9.39
N ILE A 96 -2.80 3.91 -9.00
CA ILE A 96 -3.85 4.43 -9.90
C ILE A 96 -3.22 5.27 -11.02
N ARG A 97 -2.24 6.13 -10.70
CA ARG A 97 -1.49 6.94 -11.67
C ARG A 97 -0.73 6.06 -12.67
N GLU A 98 -0.02 5.04 -12.19
CA GLU A 98 0.74 4.12 -13.03
C GLU A 98 -0.14 3.42 -14.06
N LEU A 99 -1.37 3.09 -13.68
CA LEU A 99 -2.38 2.54 -14.58
C LEU A 99 -3.05 3.59 -15.48
N GLY A 100 -2.62 4.86 -15.44
CA GLY A 100 -3.24 5.94 -16.22
C GLY A 100 -4.69 6.22 -15.80
N GLY A 101 -5.03 6.01 -14.52
CA GLY A 101 -6.36 6.24 -13.95
C GLY A 101 -6.49 7.57 -13.22
N LEU A 102 -5.51 8.47 -13.31
CA LEU A 102 -5.49 9.72 -12.56
C LEU A 102 -6.66 10.66 -12.92
N ASP A 103 -7.17 10.56 -14.13
CA ASP A 103 -8.36 11.28 -14.60
C ASP A 103 -9.65 10.90 -13.87
N ARG A 104 -9.69 9.73 -13.24
CA ARG A 104 -10.79 9.26 -12.39
C ARG A 104 -10.70 9.78 -10.96
N VAL A 105 -9.52 10.18 -10.50
CA VAL A 105 -9.35 10.77 -9.16
C VAL A 105 -9.83 12.22 -9.20
N LYS A 106 -10.89 12.53 -8.44
CA LYS A 106 -11.45 13.88 -8.37
C LYS A 106 -11.12 14.59 -7.06
N ALA A 107 -10.77 13.84 -6.01
CA ALA A 107 -10.41 14.40 -4.73
C ALA A 107 -9.33 13.59 -4.02
N CYS A 108 -8.57 14.26 -3.15
CA CYS A 108 -7.54 13.63 -2.33
C CYS A 108 -7.46 14.26 -0.93
N SER A 109 -6.78 13.57 0.00
CA SER A 109 -6.56 14.05 1.37
C SER A 109 -5.16 14.63 1.64
N THR A 110 -4.28 14.60 0.63
CA THR A 110 -2.90 15.09 0.72
C THR A 110 -2.75 16.30 -0.16
N LYS A 111 -2.10 17.34 0.33
CA LYS A 111 -1.89 18.59 -0.42
C LYS A 111 -0.82 18.41 -1.49
N ALA A 112 -0.84 19.26 -2.52
CA ALA A 112 0.12 19.23 -3.62
C ALA A 112 1.58 19.34 -3.13
N GLU A 113 1.85 20.17 -2.13
CA GLU A 113 3.18 20.39 -1.55
C GLU A 113 3.74 19.16 -0.81
N ASP A 114 2.86 18.25 -0.37
CA ASP A 114 3.22 17.04 0.37
C ASP A 114 3.39 15.82 -0.55
N TYR A 115 3.13 15.96 -1.86
CA TYR A 115 3.41 14.92 -2.85
C TYR A 115 4.79 15.10 -3.47
N GLY A 116 5.61 14.04 -3.42
CA GLY A 116 6.88 13.95 -4.14
C GLY A 116 6.75 13.58 -5.63
N ILE A 117 5.53 13.24 -6.07
CA ILE A 117 5.23 12.85 -7.46
C ILE A 117 4.71 14.07 -8.21
N GLU A 118 5.52 14.58 -9.16
CA GLU A 118 5.26 15.84 -9.87
C GLU A 118 3.92 15.84 -10.62
N GLU A 119 3.55 14.73 -11.25
CA GLU A 119 2.30 14.58 -12.00
C GLU A 119 1.07 14.78 -11.09
N ILE A 120 1.08 14.19 -9.90
CA ILE A 120 0.00 14.31 -8.93
C ILE A 120 -0.05 15.74 -8.38
N SER A 121 1.11 16.31 -8.01
CA SER A 121 1.18 17.70 -7.54
C SER A 121 0.65 18.69 -8.58
N LYS A 122 0.97 18.48 -9.87
CA LYS A 122 0.43 19.30 -10.96
C LYS A 122 -1.08 19.19 -11.10
N ALA A 123 -1.63 17.95 -11.04
CA ALA A 123 -3.07 17.72 -11.12
C ALA A 123 -3.84 18.37 -9.96
N ILE A 124 -3.26 18.42 -8.77
CA ILE A 124 -3.86 19.12 -7.63
C ILE A 124 -3.75 20.64 -7.81
N ASN A 125 -2.61 21.15 -8.24
CA ASN A 125 -2.40 22.58 -8.44
C ASN A 125 -3.24 23.15 -9.59
N SER A 126 -3.54 22.36 -10.63
CA SER A 126 -4.43 22.76 -11.74
C SER A 126 -5.92 22.70 -11.35
N GLY A 127 -6.26 21.99 -10.27
CA GLY A 127 -7.64 21.77 -9.84
C GLY A 127 -8.32 20.58 -10.51
N ASP A 128 -7.59 19.76 -11.27
CA ASP A 128 -8.09 18.50 -11.82
C ASP A 128 -8.39 17.50 -10.69
N ILE A 129 -7.58 17.55 -9.61
CA ILE A 129 -7.80 16.84 -8.35
C ILE A 129 -7.96 17.88 -7.24
N ILE A 130 -9.02 17.78 -6.44
CA ILE A 130 -9.31 18.74 -5.39
C ILE A 130 -8.83 18.21 -4.02
N TYR A 131 -8.11 19.02 -3.26
CA TYR A 131 -7.82 18.70 -1.86
C TYR A 131 -9.11 18.80 -1.03
N ALA A 132 -9.61 17.67 -0.56
CA ALA A 132 -10.87 17.55 0.17
C ALA A 132 -10.69 17.53 1.71
N GLY A 133 -9.60 18.07 2.22
CA GLY A 133 -9.30 18.03 3.65
C GLY A 133 -8.49 16.79 4.06
N LYS A 134 -8.12 16.71 5.34
CA LYS A 134 -7.37 15.57 5.87
C LYS A 134 -8.23 14.31 5.89
N TYR A 135 -7.62 13.11 5.77
CA TYR A 135 -8.33 11.82 5.90
C TYR A 135 -9.21 11.72 7.17
N SER A 136 -8.80 12.37 8.26
CA SER A 136 -9.55 12.37 9.54
C SER A 136 -10.69 13.38 9.61
N ALA A 137 -10.81 14.26 8.62
CA ALA A 137 -11.83 15.30 8.53
C ALA A 137 -12.02 15.73 7.06
N PRO A 138 -12.52 14.85 6.18
CA PRO A 138 -12.77 15.19 4.79
C PRO A 138 -13.97 16.13 4.65
N ASP A 139 -14.00 16.90 3.57
CA ASP A 139 -15.15 17.72 3.18
C ASP A 139 -16.22 16.83 2.52
N TYR A 140 -17.17 16.38 3.33
CA TYR A 140 -18.25 15.50 2.88
C TYR A 140 -19.17 16.16 1.84
N GLU A 141 -19.41 17.47 1.93
CA GLU A 141 -20.25 18.20 0.99
C GLU A 141 -19.58 18.24 -0.39
N LEU A 142 -18.29 18.49 -0.42
CA LEU A 142 -17.48 18.42 -1.64
C LEU A 142 -17.53 17.03 -2.26
N LEU A 143 -17.29 15.96 -1.46
CA LEU A 143 -17.29 14.58 -1.96
C LEU A 143 -18.65 14.18 -2.53
N MET A 144 -19.74 14.59 -1.88
CA MET A 144 -21.11 14.40 -2.38
C MET A 144 -21.33 15.18 -3.67
N GLY A 145 -20.86 16.43 -3.75
CA GLY A 145 -20.97 17.27 -4.94
C GLY A 145 -20.21 16.69 -6.14
N LEU A 146 -19.07 16.04 -5.90
CA LEU A 146 -18.28 15.33 -6.91
C LEU A 146 -18.88 13.96 -7.31
N LYS A 147 -19.98 13.55 -6.68
CA LYS A 147 -20.60 12.22 -6.88
C LYS A 147 -19.57 11.08 -6.72
N THR A 148 -18.79 11.17 -5.65
CA THR A 148 -17.74 10.18 -5.36
C THR A 148 -18.33 8.76 -5.35
N GLY A 149 -17.87 7.91 -6.26
CA GLY A 149 -18.32 6.52 -6.40
C GLY A 149 -17.43 5.51 -5.67
N LEU A 150 -16.25 5.95 -5.20
CA LEU A 150 -15.33 5.13 -4.41
C LEU A 150 -14.42 6.03 -3.59
N ALA A 151 -14.25 5.70 -2.32
CA ALA A 151 -13.20 6.26 -1.46
C ALA A 151 -12.13 5.20 -1.19
N VAL A 152 -10.86 5.55 -1.39
CA VAL A 152 -9.70 4.71 -1.07
C VAL A 152 -8.99 5.33 0.12
N GLU A 153 -9.22 4.76 1.30
CA GLU A 153 -8.65 5.23 2.57
C GLU A 153 -7.38 4.46 2.92
N SER A 154 -6.49 5.07 3.70
CA SER A 154 -5.34 4.39 4.26
C SER A 154 -5.70 3.72 5.60
N THR A 155 -4.83 2.82 6.08
CA THR A 155 -4.98 2.19 7.40
C THR A 155 -5.03 3.18 8.57
N MET A 156 -4.63 4.44 8.36
CA MET A 156 -4.80 5.52 9.35
C MET A 156 -6.27 5.77 9.69
N ILE A 157 -7.21 5.37 8.83
CA ILE A 157 -8.65 5.51 9.08
C ILE A 157 -9.11 4.69 10.28
N TYR A 158 -8.39 3.63 10.67
CA TYR A 158 -8.71 2.83 11.86
C TYR A 158 -8.60 3.65 13.17
N HIS A 159 -7.84 4.74 13.17
CA HIS A 159 -7.81 5.68 14.29
C HIS A 159 -9.00 6.66 14.29
N ASN A 160 -9.75 6.72 13.19
CA ASN A 160 -10.90 7.60 12.99
C ASN A 160 -12.07 6.86 12.33
N PRO A 161 -12.56 5.74 12.89
CA PRO A 161 -13.56 4.87 12.24
C PRO A 161 -14.86 5.58 11.88
N LYS A 162 -15.20 6.66 12.64
CA LYS A 162 -16.39 7.48 12.35
C LYS A 162 -16.36 8.15 10.97
N VAL A 163 -15.17 8.41 10.42
CA VAL A 163 -15.05 8.99 9.06
C VAL A 163 -15.49 7.96 8.03
N LYS A 164 -15.00 6.72 8.12
CA LYS A 164 -15.41 5.61 7.26
C LYS A 164 -16.93 5.39 7.34
N GLU A 165 -17.47 5.26 8.57
CA GLU A 165 -18.91 5.12 8.78
C GLU A 165 -19.74 6.27 8.18
N GLN A 166 -19.21 7.50 8.21
CA GLN A 166 -19.89 8.65 7.64
C GLN A 166 -19.89 8.63 6.11
N LEU A 167 -18.76 8.27 5.48
CA LEU A 167 -18.68 8.10 4.03
C LEU A 167 -19.68 7.03 3.56
N GLU A 168 -19.71 5.88 4.22
CA GLU A 168 -20.63 4.78 3.92
C GLU A 168 -22.10 5.18 4.09
N ARG A 169 -22.45 5.93 5.15
CA ARG A 169 -23.82 6.48 5.32
C ARG A 169 -24.23 7.44 4.20
N LEU A 170 -23.27 8.11 3.58
CA LEU A 170 -23.52 8.97 2.43
C LEU A 170 -23.59 8.19 1.10
N GLY A 171 -23.49 6.86 1.15
CA GLY A 171 -23.53 6.00 -0.02
C GLY A 171 -22.22 5.94 -0.79
N ILE A 172 -21.11 6.36 -0.18
CA ILE A 172 -19.77 6.28 -0.77
C ILE A 172 -19.11 4.98 -0.29
N PRO A 173 -18.88 3.98 -1.15
CA PRO A 173 -18.15 2.78 -0.81
C PRO A 173 -16.71 3.14 -0.37
N VAL A 174 -16.20 2.47 0.68
CA VAL A 174 -14.86 2.75 1.21
C VAL A 174 -14.03 1.48 1.20
N ILE A 175 -12.96 1.45 0.42
CA ILE A 175 -11.90 0.44 0.51
C ILE A 175 -10.77 0.99 1.39
N VAL A 176 -10.31 0.19 2.35
CA VAL A 176 -9.11 0.50 3.12
C VAL A 176 -7.92 -0.18 2.47
N GLU A 177 -7.00 0.61 1.99
CA GLU A 177 -5.75 0.18 1.37
C GLU A 177 -4.80 -0.34 2.44
N ARG A 178 -4.46 -1.64 2.38
CA ARG A 178 -3.64 -2.34 3.38
C ARG A 178 -2.28 -2.78 2.87
N SER A 179 -1.82 -2.26 1.74
CA SER A 179 -0.50 -2.64 1.20
C SER A 179 0.63 -2.39 2.20
N SER A 180 0.43 -1.48 3.16
CA SER A 180 1.39 -1.23 4.24
C SER A 180 1.52 -2.37 5.26
N TYR A 181 0.60 -3.34 5.24
CA TYR A 181 0.64 -4.55 6.07
C TYR A 181 1.26 -5.75 5.34
N GLU A 182 1.53 -5.62 4.05
CA GLU A 182 2.30 -6.63 3.32
C GLU A 182 3.73 -6.67 3.86
N THR A 183 4.22 -7.86 4.12
CA THR A 183 5.60 -8.09 4.58
C THR A 183 6.57 -8.21 3.41
N ASP A 184 6.06 -8.68 2.27
CA ASP A 184 6.82 -8.76 1.02
C ASP A 184 6.66 -7.45 0.22
N PRO A 185 7.76 -6.82 -0.24
CA PRO A 185 7.67 -5.61 -1.05
C PRO A 185 6.94 -5.83 -2.37
N LEU A 186 7.08 -7.02 -2.99
CA LEU A 186 6.32 -7.36 -4.19
C LEU A 186 4.84 -7.61 -3.89
N GLY A 187 4.50 -8.08 -2.68
CA GLY A 187 3.11 -8.13 -2.21
C GLY A 187 2.47 -6.75 -2.13
N ARG A 188 3.23 -5.76 -1.65
CA ARG A 188 2.79 -4.35 -1.65
C ARG A 188 2.55 -3.84 -3.07
N LEU A 189 3.43 -4.16 -4.02
CA LEU A 189 3.27 -3.81 -5.43
C LEU A 189 2.08 -4.53 -6.07
N GLU A 190 1.82 -5.78 -5.67
CA GLU A 190 0.76 -6.61 -6.24
C GLU A 190 -0.65 -6.04 -6.04
N TRP A 191 -0.82 -5.08 -5.12
CA TRP A 191 -2.05 -4.29 -4.99
C TRP A 191 -2.42 -3.56 -6.29
N ILE A 192 -1.49 -3.36 -7.22
CA ILE A 192 -1.78 -2.82 -8.54
C ILE A 192 -2.82 -3.66 -9.29
N LYS A 193 -2.84 -4.99 -9.07
CA LYS A 193 -3.84 -5.89 -9.65
C LYS A 193 -5.25 -5.55 -9.16
N LEU A 194 -5.42 -5.23 -7.86
CA LEU A 194 -6.69 -4.79 -7.30
C LEU A 194 -7.15 -3.48 -7.97
N TYR A 195 -6.25 -2.51 -8.11
CA TYR A 195 -6.57 -1.25 -8.80
C TYR A 195 -6.84 -1.46 -10.30
N GLY A 196 -6.15 -2.42 -10.94
CA GLY A 196 -6.45 -2.84 -12.31
C GLY A 196 -7.89 -3.33 -12.46
N LEU A 197 -8.35 -4.17 -11.53
CA LEU A 197 -9.75 -4.64 -11.51
C LEU A 197 -10.73 -3.49 -11.28
N LEU A 198 -10.47 -2.62 -10.29
CA LEU A 198 -11.31 -1.47 -9.95
C LEU A 198 -11.45 -0.48 -11.12
N LEU A 199 -10.40 -0.30 -11.92
CA LEU A 199 -10.35 0.65 -13.03
C LEU A 199 -10.68 0.03 -14.40
N GLY A 200 -10.94 -1.28 -14.47
CA GLY A 200 -11.12 -1.99 -15.75
C GLY A 200 -9.84 -2.05 -16.59
N LYS A 201 -8.67 -2.07 -15.96
CA LYS A 201 -7.31 -2.09 -16.55
C LYS A 201 -6.55 -3.33 -16.12
N TYR A 202 -7.19 -4.48 -16.25
CA TYR A 202 -6.68 -5.77 -15.78
C TYR A 202 -5.36 -6.14 -16.46
N ASP A 203 -5.33 -6.13 -17.79
CA ASP A 203 -4.17 -6.58 -18.56
C ASP A 203 -2.94 -5.70 -18.32
N GLU A 204 -3.14 -4.39 -18.24
CA GLU A 204 -2.07 -3.43 -17.97
C GLU A 204 -1.47 -3.64 -16.57
N ALA A 205 -2.33 -3.87 -15.56
CA ALA A 205 -1.89 -4.08 -14.18
C ALA A 205 -1.08 -5.37 -14.04
N PHE A 206 -1.52 -6.45 -14.67
CA PHE A 206 -0.85 -7.76 -14.62
C PHE A 206 0.48 -7.72 -15.37
N SER A 207 0.50 -7.15 -16.58
CA SER A 207 1.73 -6.98 -17.36
C SER A 207 2.76 -6.14 -16.59
N PHE A 208 2.33 -5.02 -16.00
CA PHE A 208 3.21 -4.17 -15.21
C PHE A 208 3.80 -4.94 -14.02
N PHE A 209 2.96 -5.65 -13.25
CA PHE A 209 3.41 -6.42 -12.10
C PHE A 209 4.44 -7.49 -12.50
N ASP A 210 4.16 -8.26 -13.54
CA ASP A 210 5.06 -9.33 -14.00
C ASP A 210 6.40 -8.76 -14.50
N GLU A 211 6.39 -7.60 -15.15
CA GLU A 211 7.60 -6.89 -15.57
C GLU A 211 8.46 -6.48 -14.37
N GLN A 212 7.84 -5.91 -13.31
CA GLN A 212 8.56 -5.52 -12.10
C GLN A 212 9.12 -6.75 -11.34
N CYS A 213 8.37 -7.85 -11.27
CA CYS A 213 8.85 -9.11 -10.69
C CYS A 213 10.08 -9.63 -11.43
N ALA A 214 10.01 -9.71 -12.77
CA ALA A 214 11.14 -10.18 -13.59
C ALA A 214 12.40 -9.30 -13.41
N ARG A 215 12.20 -8.00 -13.18
CA ARG A 215 13.29 -7.06 -12.90
C ARG A 215 13.98 -7.35 -11.57
N VAL A 216 13.18 -7.63 -10.51
CA VAL A 216 13.71 -8.00 -9.19
C VAL A 216 14.37 -9.37 -9.23
N ASP A 217 13.77 -10.37 -9.88
CA ASP A 217 14.33 -11.72 -10.02
C ASP A 217 15.71 -11.68 -10.68
N LYS A 218 15.83 -10.92 -11.77
CA LYS A 218 17.12 -10.72 -12.47
C LYS A 218 18.17 -10.04 -11.58
N LEU A 219 17.75 -9.13 -10.70
CA LEU A 219 18.67 -8.49 -9.75
C LEU A 219 19.18 -9.53 -8.75
N ILE A 220 18.28 -10.30 -8.14
CA ILE A 220 18.59 -11.29 -7.10
C ILE A 220 19.52 -12.40 -7.64
N GLU A 221 19.33 -12.85 -8.88
CA GLU A 221 20.19 -13.85 -9.54
C GLU A 221 21.67 -13.42 -9.61
N ASN A 222 21.93 -12.11 -9.62
CA ASN A 222 23.28 -11.55 -9.73
C ASN A 222 23.93 -11.23 -8.37
N ILE A 223 23.23 -11.46 -7.25
CA ILE A 223 23.74 -11.16 -5.92
C ILE A 223 24.65 -12.28 -5.41
N ASP A 224 25.94 -12.00 -5.15
CA ASP A 224 26.82 -12.92 -4.43
C ASP A 224 26.68 -12.71 -2.92
N ILE A 225 26.12 -13.73 -2.23
CA ILE A 225 25.64 -13.65 -0.85
C ILE A 225 26.79 -13.80 0.20
N LYS A 226 28.07 -13.92 -0.22
CA LYS A 226 29.13 -14.36 0.70
C LYS A 226 29.45 -13.35 1.82
N ASP A 227 29.34 -12.05 1.56
CA ASP A 227 29.67 -11.00 2.55
C ASP A 227 28.58 -9.92 2.54
N LYS A 228 27.45 -10.19 3.23
CA LYS A 228 26.37 -9.23 3.36
C LYS A 228 26.76 -8.04 4.20
N LYS A 229 26.69 -6.83 3.63
CA LYS A 229 26.85 -5.58 4.39
C LYS A 229 25.67 -5.37 5.33
N GLU A 230 25.95 -4.94 6.53
CA GLU A 230 24.95 -4.62 7.53
C GLU A 230 24.41 -3.21 7.31
N VAL A 231 23.07 -3.07 7.29
CA VAL A 231 22.36 -1.84 6.96
C VAL A 231 21.45 -1.43 8.09
N ALA A 232 21.62 -0.24 8.64
CA ALA A 232 20.70 0.38 9.59
C ALA A 232 19.84 1.43 8.89
N PHE A 233 18.52 1.18 8.82
CA PHE A 233 17.52 2.10 8.28
C PHE A 233 16.77 2.75 9.43
N PHE A 234 16.84 4.08 9.58
CA PHE A 234 16.33 4.77 10.76
C PHE A 234 15.87 6.20 10.48
N SER A 235 15.12 6.76 11.43
CA SER A 235 14.85 8.21 11.53
C SER A 235 14.90 8.65 12.99
N VAL A 236 15.15 9.94 13.23
CA VAL A 236 15.19 10.51 14.57
C VAL A 236 13.97 11.40 14.78
N SER A 237 13.17 11.09 15.79
CA SER A 237 11.98 11.87 16.11
C SER A 237 12.36 13.20 16.80
N PRO A 238 11.50 14.25 16.74
CA PRO A 238 11.73 15.52 17.46
C PRO A 238 11.92 15.36 18.97
N ASN A 239 11.43 14.25 19.55
CA ASN A 239 11.57 13.92 20.96
C ASN A 239 12.87 13.14 21.25
N GLY A 240 13.77 12.99 20.29
CA GLY A 240 15.06 12.34 20.45
C GLY A 240 15.06 10.82 20.45
N TYR A 241 13.94 10.16 20.14
CA TYR A 241 13.90 8.70 19.92
C TYR A 241 14.32 8.33 18.51
N VAL A 242 14.98 7.19 18.36
CA VAL A 242 15.30 6.61 17.06
C VAL A 242 14.18 5.66 16.65
N ASN A 243 13.60 5.87 15.47
CA ASN A 243 12.61 4.96 14.91
C ASN A 243 13.30 4.08 13.86
N VAL A 244 13.14 2.77 14.02
CA VAL A 244 13.64 1.76 13.08
C VAL A 244 12.47 0.94 12.55
N ARG A 245 12.63 0.27 11.42
CA ARG A 245 11.58 -0.60 10.87
C ARG A 245 11.49 -1.89 11.70
N LYS A 246 10.28 -2.47 11.79
CA LYS A 246 10.11 -3.78 12.40
C LYS A 246 10.90 -4.86 11.64
N PRO A 247 11.37 -5.92 12.32
CA PRO A 247 11.78 -7.13 11.64
C PRO A 247 10.67 -7.64 10.72
N LYS A 248 11.03 -8.14 9.54
CA LYS A 248 10.08 -8.63 8.54
C LYS A 248 9.11 -7.55 7.96
N ASP A 249 9.39 -6.28 8.18
CA ASP A 249 8.73 -5.21 7.44
C ASP A 249 9.22 -5.19 5.99
N TYR A 250 8.40 -4.73 5.07
CA TYR A 250 8.76 -4.74 3.64
C TYR A 250 10.04 -3.94 3.33
N VAL A 251 10.41 -2.92 4.14
CA VAL A 251 11.68 -2.19 3.97
C VAL A 251 12.86 -3.07 4.36
N SER A 252 12.75 -3.81 5.48
CA SER A 252 13.79 -4.78 5.85
C SER A 252 13.93 -5.88 4.79
N ALA A 253 12.82 -6.34 4.23
CA ALA A 253 12.83 -7.30 3.14
C ALA A 253 13.47 -6.75 1.85
N MET A 254 13.24 -5.47 1.49
CA MET A 254 13.94 -4.82 0.36
C MET A 254 15.45 -4.77 0.57
N ILE A 255 15.93 -4.49 1.78
CA ILE A 255 17.37 -4.51 2.12
C ILE A 255 17.94 -5.93 1.92
N GLU A 256 17.22 -6.95 2.37
CA GLU A 256 17.64 -8.35 2.21
C GLU A 256 17.63 -8.79 0.74
N MET A 257 16.60 -8.43 -0.03
CA MET A 257 16.52 -8.66 -1.48
C MET A 257 17.65 -7.97 -2.24
N ALA A 258 18.11 -6.81 -1.76
CA ALA A 258 19.25 -6.08 -2.31
C ALA A 258 20.63 -6.64 -1.90
N GLY A 259 20.67 -7.75 -1.16
CA GLY A 259 21.90 -8.42 -0.74
C GLY A 259 22.49 -7.91 0.58
N GLY A 260 21.78 -7.05 1.30
CA GLY A 260 22.18 -6.58 2.63
C GLY A 260 21.69 -7.47 3.77
N SER A 261 22.05 -7.09 4.98
CA SER A 261 21.53 -7.63 6.24
C SER A 261 20.99 -6.48 7.09
N TYR A 262 19.75 -6.61 7.55
CA TYR A 262 19.12 -5.55 8.34
C TYR A 262 19.57 -5.60 9.81
N SER A 263 20.17 -4.52 10.35
CA SER A 263 20.73 -4.46 11.70
C SER A 263 19.76 -4.83 12.81
N PHE A 264 18.46 -4.57 12.61
CA PHE A 264 17.43 -4.77 13.63
C PHE A 264 16.58 -6.02 13.39
N SER A 265 17.05 -6.99 12.60
CA SER A 265 16.33 -8.24 12.27
C SER A 265 16.00 -9.10 13.49
N SER A 266 16.74 -8.97 14.58
CA SER A 266 16.58 -9.72 15.84
C SER A 266 15.72 -9.02 16.90
N LEU A 267 15.21 -7.80 16.63
CA LEU A 267 14.36 -7.09 17.59
C LEU A 267 13.09 -7.88 17.90
N LYS A 268 12.80 -8.00 19.20
CA LYS A 268 11.51 -8.55 19.65
C LYS A 268 10.47 -7.45 19.56
N THR A 269 9.44 -7.69 18.77
CA THR A 269 8.30 -6.76 18.62
C THR A 269 7.04 -7.44 19.14
N GLU A 270 6.15 -6.66 19.75
CA GLU A 270 4.78 -7.12 20.00
C GLU A 270 4.08 -7.26 18.63
N GLU A 271 3.57 -8.46 18.32
CA GLU A 271 3.07 -8.80 16.99
C GLU A 271 1.84 -7.99 16.57
N ASP A 272 1.05 -7.51 17.53
CA ASP A 272 -0.30 -6.96 17.28
C ASP A 272 -0.39 -5.44 17.12
N ASN A 273 0.71 -4.69 17.07
CA ASN A 273 0.55 -3.28 16.81
C ASN A 273 0.69 -2.94 15.32
N ALA A 274 -0.26 -2.17 14.80
CA ALA A 274 -0.34 -1.73 13.42
C ALA A 274 0.83 -0.81 12.97
N LEU A 275 1.78 -0.53 13.84
CA LEU A 275 2.91 0.33 13.53
C LEU A 275 3.99 -0.45 12.79
N SER A 276 4.48 0.10 11.70
CA SER A 276 5.60 -0.44 10.92
C SER A 276 6.98 -0.14 11.53
N THR A 277 7.01 0.62 12.64
CA THR A 277 8.25 1.08 13.27
C THR A 277 8.30 0.73 14.75
N VAL A 278 9.52 0.59 15.27
CA VAL A 278 9.86 0.45 16.69
C VAL A 278 10.60 1.70 17.15
N LYS A 279 10.26 2.20 18.32
CA LYS A 279 10.99 3.30 18.97
C LYS A 279 12.10 2.73 19.85
N LEU A 280 13.33 3.14 19.59
CA LEU A 280 14.50 2.82 20.39
C LEU A 280 15.02 4.07 21.10
N ASN A 281 15.61 3.90 22.29
CA ASN A 281 16.51 4.88 22.85
C ASN A 281 17.85 4.82 22.13
N TRP A 282 18.74 5.80 22.36
CA TRP A 282 20.04 5.85 21.71
C TRP A 282 20.98 4.72 22.13
N GLU A 283 20.85 4.19 23.34
CA GLU A 283 21.70 3.10 23.84
C GLU A 283 21.39 1.79 23.09
N ASP A 284 20.10 1.45 22.93
CA ASP A 284 19.69 0.26 22.19
C ASP A 284 20.02 0.39 20.70
N PHE A 285 19.79 1.57 20.11
CA PHE A 285 20.15 1.83 18.72
C PHE A 285 21.66 1.72 18.49
N TYR A 286 22.47 2.31 19.38
CA TYR A 286 23.93 2.25 19.31
C TYR A 286 24.41 0.81 19.37
N LYS A 287 23.91 0.04 20.32
CA LYS A 287 24.30 -1.37 20.51
C LYS A 287 24.11 -2.21 19.25
N ASP A 288 23.00 -1.99 18.54
CA ASP A 288 22.60 -2.84 17.41
C ASP A 288 23.08 -2.30 16.05
N ALA A 289 23.54 -1.04 15.95
CA ALA A 289 23.88 -0.43 14.67
C ALA A 289 25.27 0.29 14.62
N VAL A 290 26.02 0.34 15.71
CA VAL A 290 27.33 1.05 15.73
C VAL A 290 28.32 0.50 14.71
N ASP A 291 28.29 -0.82 14.49
CA ASP A 291 29.17 -1.52 13.54
C ASP A 291 28.54 -1.71 12.15
N ALA A 292 27.33 -1.18 11.92
CA ALA A 292 26.68 -1.25 10.61
C ALA A 292 27.58 -0.63 9.53
N ASP A 293 27.64 -1.31 8.38
CA ASP A 293 28.44 -0.87 7.21
C ASP A 293 27.81 0.36 6.55
N ILE A 294 26.47 0.46 6.60
CA ILE A 294 25.71 1.51 5.92
C ILE A 294 24.62 2.04 6.86
N LEU A 295 24.52 3.36 6.94
CA LEU A 295 23.40 4.05 7.57
C LEU A 295 22.51 4.68 6.50
N ILE A 296 21.21 4.40 6.56
CA ILE A 296 20.19 5.04 5.69
C ILE A 296 19.23 5.81 6.55
N TYR A 297 19.27 7.14 6.46
CA TYR A 297 18.33 8.01 7.14
C TYR A 297 17.01 8.11 6.36
N ASN A 298 15.91 7.77 7.00
CA ASN A 298 14.57 7.89 6.43
C ASN A 298 14.04 9.31 6.54
N SER A 299 14.00 10.05 5.45
CA SER A 299 13.53 11.43 5.37
C SER A 299 12.00 11.58 5.32
N THR A 300 11.27 10.51 5.05
CA THR A 300 9.84 10.58 4.68
C THR A 300 8.92 11.09 5.80
N ILE A 301 9.37 11.04 7.06
CA ILE A 301 8.54 11.39 8.23
C ILE A 301 8.91 12.76 8.80
N TYR A 302 10.22 13.04 8.96
CA TYR A 302 10.70 14.24 9.64
C TYR A 302 11.51 15.18 8.74
N GLY A 303 11.52 14.91 7.43
CA GLY A 303 12.36 15.61 6.46
C GLY A 303 13.77 15.01 6.36
N GLY A 304 14.46 15.39 5.29
CA GLY A 304 15.83 14.90 4.99
C GLY A 304 16.89 15.95 5.31
N TYR A 305 18.12 15.49 5.27
CA TYR A 305 19.31 16.30 5.41
C TYR A 305 20.04 16.41 4.08
N LYS A 306 20.66 17.56 3.80
CA LYS A 306 21.45 17.76 2.58
C LYS A 306 22.92 17.46 2.77
N LYS A 307 23.41 17.59 4.00
CA LYS A 307 24.81 17.35 4.38
C LYS A 307 24.89 16.47 5.61
N LEU A 308 25.98 15.76 5.72
CA LEU A 308 26.27 14.93 6.87
C LEU A 308 26.31 15.73 8.19
N ASP A 309 26.90 16.92 8.16
CA ASP A 309 26.98 17.81 9.34
C ASP A 309 25.62 18.33 9.83
N ASP A 310 24.59 18.31 8.97
CA ASP A 310 23.24 18.67 9.38
C ASP A 310 22.56 17.55 10.19
N LEU A 311 22.92 16.28 9.88
CA LEU A 311 22.45 15.10 10.62
C LEU A 311 23.29 14.85 11.87
N ILE A 312 24.62 15.04 11.77
CA ILE A 312 25.58 14.66 12.79
C ILE A 312 26.15 15.91 13.49
N THR A 313 25.42 16.40 14.49
CA THR A 313 25.89 17.50 15.32
C THR A 313 27.12 17.12 16.16
N PRO A 314 27.90 18.10 16.73
CA PRO A 314 29.08 17.81 17.53
C PRO A 314 28.87 16.81 18.68
N ASP A 315 27.67 16.81 19.27
CA ASP A 315 27.30 15.93 20.40
C ASP A 315 26.50 14.70 19.97
N SER A 316 26.38 14.44 18.65
CA SER A 316 25.62 13.30 18.13
C SER A 316 26.31 11.97 18.44
N PRO A 317 25.61 10.98 19.01
CA PRO A 317 26.13 9.62 19.18
C PRO A 317 26.52 8.94 17.87
N LEU A 318 25.97 9.39 16.74
CA LEU A 318 26.26 8.85 15.41
C LEU A 318 27.75 9.01 14.99
N ARG A 319 28.50 9.92 15.62
CA ARG A 319 29.93 10.14 15.29
C ARG A 319 30.79 8.92 15.46
N ASP A 320 30.41 8.04 16.38
CA ASP A 320 31.15 6.83 16.67
C ASP A 320 30.84 5.66 15.73
N PHE A 321 29.78 5.76 14.95
CA PHE A 321 29.36 4.70 14.06
C PHE A 321 30.39 4.46 12.93
N LYS A 322 30.58 3.18 12.59
CA LYS A 322 31.46 2.73 11.51
C LYS A 322 31.11 3.42 10.19
N ALA A 323 29.86 3.35 9.78
CA ALA A 323 29.41 3.95 8.53
C ALA A 323 29.68 5.46 8.43
N VAL A 324 29.63 6.19 9.55
CA VAL A 324 29.96 7.63 9.58
C VAL A 324 31.43 7.85 9.35
N LYS A 325 32.31 7.09 10.04
CA LYS A 325 33.74 7.18 9.91
C LYS A 325 34.22 6.81 8.51
N GLU A 326 33.53 5.92 7.83
CA GLU A 326 33.85 5.42 6.49
C GLU A 326 33.12 6.20 5.37
N GLY A 327 32.22 7.14 5.73
CA GLY A 327 31.46 7.96 4.78
C GLY A 327 30.36 7.19 4.03
N HIS A 328 29.74 6.20 4.66
CA HIS A 328 28.67 5.37 4.11
C HIS A 328 27.31 5.75 4.71
N VAL A 329 27.00 7.05 4.71
CA VAL A 329 25.73 7.58 5.22
C VAL A 329 24.88 8.08 4.06
N TRP A 330 23.66 7.57 3.98
CA TRP A 330 22.71 7.84 2.92
C TRP A 330 21.41 8.42 3.49
N CYS A 331 20.65 9.09 2.65
CA CYS A 331 19.34 9.63 2.99
C CYS A 331 18.34 9.23 1.90
N THR A 332 17.10 8.93 2.29
CA THR A 332 16.05 8.65 1.32
C THR A 332 15.46 9.94 0.74
N ASN A 333 14.90 9.88 -0.46
CA ASN A 333 14.00 10.91 -0.95
C ASN A 333 12.66 10.87 -0.22
N MET A 334 11.97 12.01 -0.15
CA MET A 334 10.71 12.17 0.57
C MET A 334 9.56 11.30 0.01
N ASN A 335 9.62 10.96 -1.27
CA ASN A 335 8.61 10.19 -1.98
C ASN A 335 8.76 8.66 -1.87
N LEU A 336 9.78 8.15 -1.19
CA LEU A 336 10.09 6.72 -1.11
C LEU A 336 8.85 5.85 -0.82
N PHE A 337 7.98 6.27 0.11
CA PHE A 337 6.80 5.50 0.49
C PHE A 337 5.53 5.88 -0.28
N GLN A 338 5.60 6.92 -1.10
CA GLN A 338 4.48 7.33 -1.95
C GLN A 338 4.46 6.57 -3.28
N GLU A 339 5.64 6.21 -3.82
CA GLU A 339 5.79 5.57 -5.12
C GLU A 339 5.82 4.04 -5.02
N SER A 340 4.68 3.44 -4.69
CA SER A 340 4.53 1.98 -4.58
C SER A 340 4.77 1.27 -5.91
N SER A 341 4.55 1.92 -7.05
CA SER A 341 4.86 1.39 -8.37
C SER A 341 6.37 1.24 -8.63
N LYS A 342 7.22 1.88 -7.83
CA LYS A 342 8.67 1.94 -8.01
C LYS A 342 9.45 1.02 -7.06
N ILE A 343 8.78 0.08 -6.40
CA ILE A 343 9.42 -0.85 -5.44
C ILE A 343 10.61 -1.59 -6.06
N ALA A 344 10.50 -2.06 -7.31
CA ALA A 344 11.63 -2.71 -7.98
C ALA A 344 12.83 -1.76 -8.18
N VAL A 345 12.58 -0.48 -8.50
CA VAL A 345 13.63 0.55 -8.63
C VAL A 345 14.27 0.83 -7.27
N ILE A 346 13.47 0.88 -6.20
CA ILE A 346 13.98 1.11 -4.84
C ILE A 346 14.89 -0.05 -4.41
N ILE A 347 14.52 -1.29 -4.73
CA ILE A 347 15.36 -2.47 -4.46
C ILE A 347 16.68 -2.39 -5.25
N GLU A 348 16.64 -1.99 -6.53
CA GLU A 348 17.84 -1.77 -7.32
C GLU A 348 18.72 -0.66 -6.76
N ASP A 349 18.14 0.44 -6.29
CA ASP A 349 18.90 1.53 -5.68
C ASP A 349 19.54 1.10 -4.35
N LEU A 350 18.82 0.30 -3.54
CA LEU A 350 19.41 -0.34 -2.36
C LEU A 350 20.58 -1.26 -2.75
N TYR A 351 20.43 -2.07 -3.82
CA TYR A 351 21.51 -2.91 -4.32
C TYR A 351 22.73 -2.10 -4.71
N LYS A 352 22.54 -0.98 -5.45
CA LYS A 352 23.64 -0.10 -5.85
C LYS A 352 24.39 0.46 -4.63
N VAL A 353 23.66 0.91 -3.62
CA VAL A 353 24.22 1.47 -2.39
C VAL A 353 24.92 0.40 -1.56
N ILE A 354 24.29 -0.75 -1.38
CA ILE A 354 24.82 -1.84 -0.55
C ILE A 354 26.09 -2.45 -1.16
N ASN A 355 26.12 -2.58 -2.49
CA ASN A 355 27.21 -3.27 -3.18
C ASN A 355 28.23 -2.33 -3.83
N ASP A 356 28.16 -1.01 -3.60
CA ASP A 356 28.99 0.02 -4.23
C ASP A 356 28.98 -0.06 -5.78
N ALA A 357 27.83 -0.44 -6.33
CA ALA A 357 27.64 -0.64 -7.76
C ALA A 357 26.90 0.57 -8.36
N ASP A 358 27.62 1.56 -8.85
CA ASP A 358 27.06 2.79 -9.43
C ASP A 358 26.10 3.54 -8.47
N ALA A 359 26.44 3.58 -7.18
CA ALA A 359 25.60 4.13 -6.11
C ALA A 359 25.14 5.59 -6.38
N ASP A 360 25.95 6.39 -7.07
CA ASP A 360 25.65 7.77 -7.45
C ASP A 360 24.48 7.87 -8.46
N THR A 361 24.07 6.74 -9.06
CA THR A 361 22.93 6.68 -9.99
C THR A 361 21.61 6.31 -9.30
N ALA A 362 21.60 6.16 -7.98
CA ALA A 362 20.39 5.88 -7.24
C ALA A 362 19.41 7.06 -7.32
N SER A 363 18.12 6.75 -7.55
CA SER A 363 17.06 7.76 -7.70
C SER A 363 16.35 8.06 -6.39
N TYR A 364 16.28 7.08 -5.49
CA TYR A 364 15.55 7.17 -4.21
C TYR A 364 16.47 7.32 -2.99
N LEU A 365 17.76 7.20 -3.19
CA LEU A 365 18.78 7.34 -2.16
C LEU A 365 19.85 8.32 -2.62
N TYR A 366 20.31 9.17 -1.72
CA TYR A 366 21.44 10.07 -1.97
C TYR A 366 22.41 10.06 -0.80
N LYS A 367 23.68 10.18 -1.12
CA LYS A 367 24.77 10.18 -0.14
C LYS A 367 24.80 11.51 0.62
N LEU A 368 25.02 11.47 1.93
CA LEU A 368 25.29 12.65 2.74
C LEU A 368 26.80 12.88 2.78
N GLU A 369 27.23 14.08 2.31
CA GLU A 369 28.62 14.52 2.30
C GLU A 369 28.90 15.64 3.31
#